data_2ddc489cde53cdc16bdaed5b03c87683
#
_entry.id   2ddc489cde53cdc16bdaed5b03c87683
#
_cell.length_a   1.000
_cell.length_b   1.000
_cell.length_c   1.000
_cell.angle_alpha   90.00
_cell.angle_beta   90.00
_cell.angle_gamma   90.00
#
_symmetry.space_group_name_H-M   'P 1'
#
loop_
_entity.id
_entity.type
_entity.pdbx_description
1 polymer ?
#
loop_
_entity_poly.entity_id
_entity_poly.type
_entity_poly.pdbx_seq_one_letter_code
_entity_poly.pdbx_strand_id
1 'polypeptide(L)'
;MKNLLENNEVAELSNELIYRHYLMNRGKIRELFCEMTLAEYIALHMIASESKSSIIYEGRTYLKDLSDKMQMTIRQTSKMITELKDRGLVLWSHDGSGKEGTYVTITDTGSSLLARQEACLKDYYGKVIEAFGKENLIKLL
;
A
#
# COMPACT_ATOMS: atom_id res chain seq x y z
N MET A 1 16.49 14.85 -33.33
CA MET A 1 15.16 15.34 -33.71
C MET A 1 14.01 14.73 -32.92
N LYS A 2 14.00 13.45 -32.70
CA LYS A 2 13.08 12.82 -31.75
C LYS A 2 13.10 13.52 -30.39
N ASN A 3 14.28 13.97 -29.92
CA ASN A 3 14.46 14.48 -28.57
C ASN A 3 13.81 15.86 -28.28
N LEU A 4 13.61 16.71 -29.30
CA LEU A 4 13.03 18.04 -29.09
C LEU A 4 11.50 18.02 -28.98
N LEU A 5 10.87 17.23 -29.84
CA LEU A 5 9.42 17.01 -29.77
C LEU A 5 9.05 16.23 -28.53
N GLU A 6 9.85 15.20 -28.23
CA GLU A 6 9.69 14.38 -27.02
C GLU A 6 9.86 15.19 -25.73
N ASN A 7 10.78 16.18 -25.70
CA ASN A 7 10.97 17.03 -24.52
C ASN A 7 9.77 17.93 -24.23
N ASN A 8 9.16 18.50 -25.28
CA ASN A 8 7.96 19.32 -25.11
C ASN A 8 6.76 18.45 -24.68
N GLU A 9 6.60 17.29 -25.28
CA GLU A 9 5.56 16.34 -24.90
C GLU A 9 5.75 15.84 -23.47
N VAL A 10 6.98 15.52 -23.10
CA VAL A 10 7.30 15.08 -21.72
C VAL A 10 6.98 16.18 -20.72
N ALA A 11 7.31 17.43 -21.02
CA ALA A 11 6.99 18.56 -20.14
C ALA A 11 5.48 18.74 -19.98
N GLU A 12 4.74 18.68 -21.07
CA GLU A 12 3.28 18.81 -21.05
C GLU A 12 2.62 17.67 -20.28
N LEU A 13 3.04 16.44 -20.56
CA LEU A 13 2.53 15.26 -19.86
C LEU A 13 2.88 15.28 -18.37
N SER A 14 4.09 15.71 -18.04
CA SER A 14 4.52 15.85 -16.65
C SER A 14 3.67 16.85 -15.89
N ASN A 15 3.39 18.00 -16.50
CA ASN A 15 2.54 19.02 -15.88
C ASN A 15 1.11 18.52 -15.72
N GLU A 16 0.58 17.79 -16.70
CA GLU A 16 -0.74 17.20 -16.62
C GLU A 16 -0.80 16.15 -15.50
N LEU A 17 0.20 15.29 -15.38
CA LEU A 17 0.29 14.31 -14.32
C LEU A 17 0.36 14.96 -12.93
N ILE A 18 1.16 16.02 -12.79
CA ILE A 18 1.26 16.79 -11.55
C ILE A 18 -0.09 17.38 -11.16
N TYR A 19 -0.77 17.98 -12.13
CA TYR A 19 -2.09 18.56 -11.92
C TYR A 19 -3.10 17.50 -11.50
N ARG A 20 -3.16 16.37 -12.19
CA ARG A 20 -4.03 15.25 -11.86
C ARG A 20 -3.72 14.68 -10.47
N HIS A 21 -2.46 14.54 -10.16
CA HIS A 21 -2.01 14.12 -8.84
C HIS A 21 -2.47 15.08 -7.74
N TYR A 22 -2.35 16.38 -7.99
CA TYR A 22 -2.83 17.42 -7.09
C TYR A 22 -4.34 17.31 -6.84
N LEU A 23 -5.12 17.13 -7.90
CA LEU A 23 -6.58 16.98 -7.80
C LEU A 23 -6.94 15.71 -7.01
N MET A 24 -6.23 14.62 -7.26
CA MET A 24 -6.44 13.36 -6.55
C MET A 24 -6.20 13.53 -5.04
N ASN A 25 -5.16 14.25 -4.66
CA ASN A 25 -4.85 14.49 -3.25
C ASN A 25 -5.84 15.42 -2.55
N ARG A 26 -6.53 16.28 -3.28
CA ARG A 26 -7.55 17.19 -2.73
C ARG A 26 -8.94 16.59 -2.66
N GLY A 27 -9.21 15.59 -3.50
CA GLY A 27 -10.54 15.10 -3.73
C GLY A 27 -10.86 13.77 -3.05
N LYS A 28 -11.61 12.95 -3.77
CA LYS A 28 -12.22 11.68 -3.32
C LYS A 28 -11.25 10.65 -2.75
N ILE A 29 -9.97 10.67 -3.12
CA ILE A 29 -9.01 9.70 -2.61
C ILE A 29 -8.81 9.88 -1.11
N ARG A 30 -8.78 11.10 -0.61
CA ARG A 30 -8.72 11.36 0.82
C ARG A 30 -9.95 10.82 1.56
N GLU A 31 -11.10 10.94 0.94
CA GLU A 31 -12.35 10.42 1.50
C GLU A 31 -12.38 8.89 1.54
N LEU A 32 -11.70 8.24 0.57
CA LEU A 32 -11.60 6.79 0.51
C LEU A 32 -10.78 6.20 1.67
N PHE A 33 -9.89 6.97 2.26
CA PHE A 33 -9.02 6.55 3.35
C PHE A 33 -9.44 7.12 4.71
N CYS A 34 -10.75 7.13 5.00
CA CYS A 34 -11.25 7.66 6.27
C CYS A 34 -10.94 6.75 7.47
N GLU A 35 -10.81 5.46 7.27
CA GLU A 35 -10.57 4.51 8.36
C GLU A 35 -9.08 4.16 8.56
N MET A 36 -8.24 4.46 7.57
CA MET A 36 -6.80 4.21 7.65
C MET A 36 -6.05 5.13 6.69
N THR A 37 -4.77 5.32 6.92
CA THR A 37 -3.91 6.05 6.00
C THR A 37 -3.53 5.18 4.82
N LEU A 38 -3.01 5.78 3.75
CA LEU A 38 -2.48 5.06 2.60
C LEU A 38 -1.35 4.10 3.01
N ALA A 39 -0.43 4.57 3.86
CA ALA A 39 0.66 3.76 4.36
C ALA A 39 0.17 2.55 5.15
N GLU A 40 -0.82 2.74 6.02
CA GLU A 40 -1.45 1.66 6.79
C GLU A 40 -2.12 0.64 5.89
N TYR A 41 -2.82 1.10 4.85
CA TYR A 41 -3.46 0.22 3.88
C TYR A 41 -2.43 -0.66 3.16
N ILE A 42 -1.36 -0.05 2.68
CA ILE A 42 -0.30 -0.78 1.98
C ILE A 42 0.35 -1.80 2.92
N ALA A 43 0.64 -1.40 4.16
CA ALA A 43 1.22 -2.29 5.16
C ALA A 43 0.30 -3.49 5.47
N LEU A 44 -0.98 -3.24 5.71
CA LEU A 44 -1.96 -4.30 5.97
C LEU A 44 -2.11 -5.24 4.78
N HIS A 45 -2.10 -4.70 3.57
CA HIS A 45 -2.18 -5.49 2.34
C HIS A 45 -0.96 -6.41 2.20
N MET A 46 0.23 -5.91 2.47
CA MET A 46 1.46 -6.70 2.44
C MET A 46 1.45 -7.81 3.50
N ILE A 47 1.03 -7.47 4.72
CA ILE A 47 0.92 -8.43 5.83
C ILE A 47 -0.09 -9.53 5.49
N ALA A 48 -1.23 -9.16 4.94
CA ALA A 48 -2.27 -10.11 4.52
C ALA A 48 -1.79 -11.03 3.40
N SER A 49 -1.05 -10.50 2.44
CA SER A 49 -0.49 -11.28 1.32
C SER A 49 0.51 -12.33 1.81
N GLU A 50 1.37 -11.97 2.75
CA GLU A 50 2.34 -12.91 3.33
C GLU A 50 1.65 -14.02 4.13
N SER A 51 0.57 -13.71 4.84
CA SER A 51 -0.16 -14.71 5.62
C SER A 51 -0.80 -15.79 4.75
N LYS A 52 -1.07 -15.52 3.49
CA LYS A 52 -1.64 -16.48 2.53
C LYS A 52 -0.59 -17.33 1.83
N SER A 53 0.67 -16.95 1.85
CA SER A 53 1.71 -17.59 1.05
C SER A 53 2.42 -18.74 1.74
N SER A 54 2.19 -18.97 3.01
CA SER A 54 2.85 -20.02 3.79
C SER A 54 2.01 -21.30 3.86
N ILE A 55 2.66 -22.44 3.64
CA ILE A 55 2.04 -23.76 3.67
C ILE A 55 2.18 -24.43 5.05
N ILE A 56 3.21 -24.07 5.81
CA ILE A 56 3.60 -24.78 7.04
C ILE A 56 3.12 -24.05 8.31
N TYR A 57 3.09 -22.72 8.28
CA TYR A 57 2.60 -21.88 9.37
C TYR A 57 2.06 -20.59 8.78
N GLU A 58 1.31 -19.83 9.57
CA GLU A 58 0.86 -18.50 9.13
C GLU A 58 2.03 -17.67 8.64
N GLY A 59 1.90 -17.10 7.46
CA GLY A 59 2.93 -16.28 6.85
C GLY A 59 3.31 -15.12 7.76
N ARG A 60 4.59 -14.97 7.95
CA ARG A 60 5.16 -13.95 8.83
C ARG A 60 5.66 -12.77 8.01
N THR A 61 5.28 -11.58 8.41
CA THR A 61 5.83 -10.36 7.86
C THR A 61 6.82 -9.79 8.87
N TYR A 62 8.09 -9.93 8.58
CA TYR A 62 9.13 -9.40 9.45
C TYR A 62 9.19 -7.89 9.35
N LEU A 63 9.37 -7.24 10.49
CA LEU A 63 9.39 -5.78 10.60
C LEU A 63 10.44 -5.15 9.67
N LYS A 64 11.61 -5.77 9.58
CA LYS A 64 12.68 -5.31 8.70
C LYS A 64 12.28 -5.36 7.23
N ASP A 65 11.67 -6.46 6.80
CA ASP A 65 11.24 -6.63 5.41
C ASP A 65 10.13 -5.63 5.06
N LEU A 66 9.21 -5.41 5.97
CA LEU A 66 8.16 -4.41 5.78
C LEU A 66 8.74 -3.01 5.67
N SER A 67 9.68 -2.68 6.55
CA SER A 67 10.40 -1.42 6.54
C SER A 67 11.09 -1.17 5.19
N ASP A 68 11.79 -2.17 4.66
CA ASP A 68 12.49 -2.09 3.38
C ASP A 68 11.51 -1.89 2.22
N LYS A 69 10.44 -2.68 2.17
CA LYS A 69 9.42 -2.58 1.12
C LYS A 69 8.68 -1.25 1.14
N MET A 70 8.40 -0.73 2.33
CA MET A 70 7.71 0.55 2.51
C MET A 70 8.64 1.75 2.35
N GLN A 71 9.95 1.53 2.24
CA GLN A 71 10.96 2.58 2.22
C GLN A 71 10.83 3.53 3.42
N MET A 72 10.65 2.94 4.58
CA MET A 72 10.53 3.63 5.86
C MET A 72 11.66 3.18 6.78
N THR A 73 11.99 3.98 7.78
CA THR A 73 12.89 3.53 8.83
C THR A 73 12.20 2.47 9.69
N ILE A 74 12.98 1.62 10.35
CA ILE A 74 12.44 0.63 11.30
C ILE A 74 11.62 1.33 12.38
N ARG A 75 12.09 2.48 12.85
CA ARG A 75 11.39 3.27 13.86
C ARG A 75 10.01 3.75 13.39
N GLN A 76 9.94 4.28 12.17
CA GLN A 76 8.67 4.71 11.56
C GLN A 76 7.72 3.54 11.36
N THR A 77 8.24 2.43 10.87
CA THR A 77 7.47 1.20 10.66
C THR A 77 6.95 0.65 11.98
N SER A 78 7.81 0.59 12.99
CA SER A 78 7.44 0.14 14.34
C SER A 78 6.33 0.98 14.95
N LYS A 79 6.41 2.31 14.78
CA LYS A 79 5.37 3.22 15.25
C LYS A 79 4.03 2.98 14.56
N MET A 80 4.06 2.84 13.24
CA MET A 80 2.85 2.56 12.45
C MET A 80 2.22 1.23 12.86
N ILE A 81 3.02 0.18 13.01
CA ILE A 81 2.55 -1.15 13.41
C ILE A 81 2.00 -1.12 14.84
N THR A 82 2.60 -0.36 15.74
CA THR A 82 2.08 -0.18 17.11
C THR A 82 0.68 0.43 17.08
N GLU A 83 0.46 1.43 16.26
CA GLU A 83 -0.85 2.05 16.08
C GLU A 83 -1.88 1.05 15.54
N LEU A 84 -1.49 0.24 14.56
CA LEU A 84 -2.36 -0.81 14.02
C LEU A 84 -2.65 -1.89 15.06
N LYS A 85 -1.69 -2.27 15.85
CA LYS A 85 -1.85 -3.22 16.95
C LYS A 85 -2.82 -2.69 18.01
N ASP A 86 -2.68 -1.42 18.38
CA ASP A 86 -3.53 -0.79 19.39
C ASP A 86 -4.99 -0.73 18.92
N ARG A 87 -5.22 -0.71 17.62
CA ARG A 87 -6.55 -0.79 17.00
C ARG A 87 -7.03 -2.24 16.81
N GLY A 88 -6.25 -3.23 17.20
CA GLY A 88 -6.60 -4.63 17.09
C GLY A 88 -6.50 -5.22 15.68
N LEU A 89 -5.76 -4.57 14.78
CA LEU A 89 -5.69 -4.96 13.37
C LEU A 89 -4.55 -5.94 13.08
N VAL A 90 -3.49 -5.90 13.87
CA VAL A 90 -2.32 -6.77 13.74
C VAL A 90 -1.87 -7.29 15.10
N LEU A 91 -1.07 -8.35 15.08
CA LEU A 91 -0.42 -8.90 16.26
C LEU A 91 1.09 -8.90 16.04
N TRP A 92 1.84 -8.58 17.10
CA TRP A 92 3.29 -8.73 17.14
C TRP A 92 3.63 -10.11 17.66
N SER A 93 4.70 -10.68 17.10
CA SER A 93 5.28 -11.91 17.60
C SER A 93 6.78 -11.89 17.39
N HIS A 94 7.48 -12.84 17.99
CA HIS A 94 8.92 -12.94 17.89
C HIS A 94 9.32 -14.41 17.72
N ASP A 95 10.27 -14.67 16.82
CA ASP A 95 10.71 -16.02 16.51
C ASP A 95 11.89 -16.51 17.36
N GLY A 96 12.40 -15.68 18.27
CA GLY A 96 13.53 -16.02 19.12
C GLY A 96 14.91 -15.68 18.55
N SER A 97 14.97 -15.16 17.33
CA SER A 97 16.28 -14.93 16.66
C SER A 97 16.85 -13.51 16.81
N GLY A 98 16.61 -12.84 17.92
CA GLY A 98 17.20 -11.54 18.23
C GLY A 98 16.40 -10.37 17.67
N LYS A 99 17.09 -9.26 17.33
CA LYS A 99 16.45 -8.02 16.89
C LYS A 99 15.67 -8.14 15.59
N GLU A 100 16.07 -9.07 14.73
CA GLU A 100 15.44 -9.27 13.42
C GLU A 100 14.28 -10.27 13.45
N GLY A 101 14.02 -10.86 14.63
CA GLY A 101 13.01 -11.89 14.79
C GLY A 101 11.60 -11.38 15.05
N THR A 102 11.38 -10.07 15.11
CA THR A 102 10.03 -9.49 15.28
C THR A 102 9.27 -9.56 13.98
N TYR A 103 8.08 -10.15 14.03
CA TYR A 103 7.19 -10.24 12.89
C TYR A 103 5.75 -9.90 13.27
N VAL A 104 4.95 -9.66 12.26
CA VAL A 104 3.57 -9.18 12.39
C VAL A 104 2.66 -10.13 11.62
N THR A 105 1.48 -10.38 12.18
CA THR A 105 0.41 -11.10 11.49
C THR A 105 -0.86 -10.27 11.54
N ILE A 106 -1.75 -10.47 10.56
CA ILE A 106 -3.03 -9.75 10.52
C ILE A 106 -4.08 -10.49 11.35
N THR A 107 -4.93 -9.73 12.03
CA THR A 107 -6.07 -10.28 12.77
C THR A 107 -7.30 -10.40 11.86
N ASP A 108 -8.34 -11.10 12.33
CA ASP A 108 -9.63 -11.15 11.61
C ASP A 108 -10.24 -9.75 11.46
N THR A 109 -10.13 -8.92 12.48
CA THR A 109 -10.57 -7.52 12.43
C THR A 109 -9.80 -6.74 11.38
N GLY A 110 -8.48 -6.93 11.32
CA GLY A 110 -7.62 -6.31 10.32
C GLY A 110 -7.99 -6.76 8.91
N SER A 111 -8.22 -8.05 8.71
CA SER A 111 -8.65 -8.60 7.43
C SER A 111 -9.99 -8.04 6.97
N SER A 112 -10.95 -7.89 7.88
CA SER A 112 -12.26 -7.33 7.58
C SER A 112 -12.17 -5.86 7.19
N LEU A 113 -11.37 -5.08 7.91
CA LEU A 113 -11.16 -3.67 7.61
C LEU A 113 -10.46 -3.49 6.25
N LEU A 114 -9.43 -4.31 6.00
CA LEU A 114 -8.71 -4.32 4.72
C LEU A 114 -9.65 -4.62 3.57
N ALA A 115 -10.52 -5.63 3.69
CA ALA A 115 -11.48 -6.01 2.66
C ALA A 115 -12.47 -4.87 2.36
N ARG A 116 -12.96 -4.17 3.37
CA ARG A 116 -13.85 -3.03 3.19
C ARG A 116 -13.14 -1.88 2.46
N GLN A 117 -11.93 -1.59 2.86
CA GLN A 117 -11.13 -0.54 2.23
C GLN A 117 -10.80 -0.90 0.77
N GLU A 118 -10.44 -2.16 0.53
CA GLU A 118 -10.16 -2.67 -0.81
C GLU A 118 -11.39 -2.57 -1.72
N ALA A 119 -12.57 -2.87 -1.21
CA ALA A 119 -13.81 -2.74 -1.96
C ALA A 119 -14.08 -1.29 -2.40
N CYS A 120 -13.86 -0.32 -1.50
CA CYS A 120 -13.98 1.10 -1.83
C CYS A 120 -12.99 1.53 -2.91
N LEU A 121 -11.74 1.08 -2.80
CA LEU A 121 -10.70 1.38 -3.78
C LEU A 121 -10.97 0.73 -5.14
N LYS A 122 -11.47 -0.49 -5.13
CA LYS A 122 -11.86 -1.21 -6.35
C LYS A 122 -12.91 -0.47 -7.15
N ASP A 123 -13.90 0.10 -6.48
CA ASP A 123 -14.95 0.88 -7.11
C ASP A 123 -14.39 2.10 -7.83
N TYR A 124 -13.49 2.81 -7.19
CA TYR A 124 -12.85 4.00 -7.74
C TYR A 124 -11.86 3.66 -8.85
N TYR A 125 -10.92 2.78 -8.58
CA TYR A 125 -9.86 2.42 -9.53
C TYR A 125 -10.37 1.56 -10.67
N GLY A 126 -11.46 0.82 -10.47
CA GLY A 126 -12.13 0.10 -11.56
C GLY A 126 -12.54 1.03 -12.69
N LYS A 127 -13.06 2.20 -12.35
CA LYS A 127 -13.44 3.23 -13.35
C LYS A 127 -12.21 3.80 -14.05
N VAL A 128 -11.13 4.01 -13.32
CA VAL A 128 -9.86 4.49 -13.88
C VAL A 128 -9.27 3.45 -14.84
N ILE A 129 -9.29 2.19 -14.45
CA ILE A 129 -8.78 1.07 -15.27
C ILE A 129 -9.60 0.93 -16.55
N GLU A 130 -10.92 1.02 -16.46
CA GLU A 130 -11.81 1.00 -17.64
C GLU A 130 -11.50 2.16 -18.60
N ALA A 131 -11.37 3.37 -18.08
CA ALA A 131 -11.13 4.56 -18.89
C ALA A 131 -9.74 4.53 -19.54
N PHE A 132 -8.73 4.06 -18.84
CA PHE A 132 -7.35 4.03 -19.33
C PHE A 132 -7.06 2.80 -20.21
N GLY A 133 -7.73 1.69 -19.94
CA GLY A 133 -7.48 0.40 -20.57
C GLY A 133 -6.48 -0.44 -19.77
N LYS A 134 -6.88 -1.66 -19.48
CA LYS A 134 -6.10 -2.60 -18.67
C LYS A 134 -4.69 -2.82 -19.22
N GLU A 135 -4.57 -3.03 -20.54
CA GLU A 135 -3.27 -3.29 -21.19
C GLU A 135 -2.35 -2.07 -21.11
N ASN A 136 -2.90 -0.87 -21.29
CA ASN A 136 -2.14 0.37 -21.19
C ASN A 136 -1.63 0.59 -19.78
N LEU A 137 -2.46 0.28 -18.78
CA LEU A 137 -2.07 0.41 -17.38
C LEU A 137 -0.96 -0.58 -17.01
N ILE A 138 -1.07 -1.82 -17.46
CA ILE A 138 -0.03 -2.85 -17.21
C ILE A 138 1.31 -2.41 -17.80
N LYS A 139 1.31 -1.80 -18.98
CA LYS A 139 2.53 -1.28 -19.60
C LYS A 139 3.14 -0.11 -18.82
N LEU A 140 2.30 0.68 -18.17
CA LEU A 140 2.77 1.82 -17.37
C LEU A 140 3.43 1.37 -16.06
N LEU A 141 2.95 0.31 -15.47
CA LEU A 141 3.45 -0.21 -14.20
C LEU A 141 4.70 -1.08 -14.38
#